data_de18588caee51e76778c38b7bfb0eec2
#
_entry.id   de18588caee51e76778c38b7bfb0eec2
#
_cell.length_a   1.000
_cell.length_b   1.000
_cell.length_c   1.000
_cell.angle_alpha   90.00
_cell.angle_beta   90.00
_cell.angle_gamma   90.00
#
_symmetry.space_group_name_H-M   'P 1'
#
loop_
_entity.id
_entity.type
_entity.pdbx_description
1 polymer ?
#
loop_
_entity_poly.entity_id
_entity_poly.type
_entity_poly.pdbx_seq_one_letter_code
_entity_poly.pdbx_strand_id
1 'polypeptide(L)'
;MHQWRDGLKAEWGKPDDFRPLTELMEPYLDKIPERVRGIYSEGVSPIETRPATEMVLPWDPTQREPTKAVWVRASEAMPDDSRVHERLLTYVSDWGLLETAIYPHATALWRPEMQVASLSHSMYFHHSFRMDQQWLCHVMHSPVSSGGRGYALGEFWTEDGKLVASTAQEGLMRQRASNAKDAGTTAKTLKNWVEGGT
;
A
#
# COMPACT_ATOMS: atom_id res chain seq x y z
N MET A 1 -28.33 -6.58 9.13
CA MET A 1 -27.06 -6.36 8.41
C MET A 1 -26.21 -7.58 8.65
N HIS A 2 -25.59 -8.15 7.62
CA HIS A 2 -24.82 -9.40 7.73
C HIS A 2 -23.36 -9.13 7.39
N GLN A 3 -22.42 -9.62 8.22
CA GLN A 3 -20.98 -9.57 8.00
C GLN A 3 -20.42 -11.00 8.12
N TRP A 4 -19.78 -11.48 7.06
CA TRP A 4 -19.36 -12.88 6.92
C TRP A 4 -18.17 -13.29 7.77
N ARG A 5 -17.40 -12.33 8.29
CA ARG A 5 -16.26 -12.56 9.17
C ARG A 5 -16.55 -12.02 10.56
N ASP A 6 -15.89 -12.58 11.56
CA ASP A 6 -16.03 -12.22 12.98
C ASP A 6 -15.39 -10.84 13.32
N GLY A 7 -15.36 -9.93 12.34
CA GLY A 7 -14.74 -8.62 12.48
C GLY A 7 -13.24 -8.62 12.22
N LEU A 8 -12.57 -7.54 12.62
CA LEU A 8 -11.13 -7.41 12.52
C LEU A 8 -10.47 -8.46 13.44
N LYS A 9 -9.52 -9.22 12.88
CA LYS A 9 -8.82 -10.25 13.65
C LYS A 9 -7.96 -9.62 14.73
N ALA A 10 -7.92 -10.24 15.90
CA ALA A 10 -7.08 -9.81 17.03
C ALA A 10 -5.57 -9.73 16.71
N GLU A 11 -5.10 -10.49 15.71
CA GLU A 11 -3.71 -10.48 15.26
C GLU A 11 -3.23 -9.13 14.69
N TRP A 12 -4.17 -8.26 14.25
CA TRP A 12 -3.84 -6.93 13.75
C TRP A 12 -3.70 -5.86 14.84
N GLY A 13 -3.84 -6.22 16.13
CA GLY A 13 -3.64 -5.33 17.27
C GLY A 13 -4.47 -4.06 17.21
N LYS A 14 -4.03 -3.05 17.97
CA LYS A 14 -4.57 -1.69 17.92
C LYS A 14 -3.53 -0.74 17.35
N PRO A 15 -3.93 0.41 16.78
CA PRO A 15 -2.98 1.35 16.19
C PRO A 15 -1.88 1.79 17.16
N ASP A 16 -2.18 1.93 18.46
CA ASP A 16 -1.20 2.35 19.46
C ASP A 16 -0.19 1.26 19.85
N ASP A 17 -0.39 0.02 19.42
CA ASP A 17 0.59 -1.06 19.60
C ASP A 17 1.76 -0.94 18.59
N PHE A 18 1.65 -0.07 17.58
CA PHE A 18 2.60 0.02 16.47
C PHE A 18 3.20 1.41 16.31
N ARG A 19 4.47 1.45 15.93
CA ARG A 19 5.19 2.69 15.63
C ARG A 19 4.74 3.29 14.28
N PRO A 20 4.74 4.63 14.14
CA PRO A 20 4.49 5.29 12.85
C PRO A 20 5.46 4.83 11.76
N LEU A 21 4.97 4.71 10.52
CA LEU A 21 5.81 4.36 9.37
C LEU A 21 6.93 5.38 9.15
N THR A 22 6.67 6.66 9.39
CA THR A 22 7.67 7.73 9.29
C THR A 22 8.86 7.50 10.21
N GLU A 23 8.61 7.09 11.44
CA GLU A 23 9.64 6.76 12.43
C GLU A 23 10.43 5.49 12.03
N LEU A 24 9.74 4.46 11.52
CA LEU A 24 10.36 3.23 11.05
C LEU A 24 11.21 3.45 9.79
N MET A 25 10.85 4.42 8.96
CA MET A 25 11.55 4.71 7.69
C MET A 25 12.65 5.77 7.83
N GLU A 26 12.72 6.49 8.94
CA GLU A 26 13.73 7.53 9.19
C GLU A 26 15.17 7.08 8.88
N PRO A 27 15.64 5.87 9.31
CA PRO A 27 16.99 5.40 9.01
C PRO A 27 17.28 5.14 7.53
N TYR A 28 16.26 5.16 6.69
CA TYR A 28 16.32 4.77 5.27
C TYR A 28 15.97 5.92 4.31
N LEU A 29 15.71 7.13 4.80
CA LEU A 29 15.26 8.26 3.98
C LEU A 29 16.25 8.63 2.87
N ASP A 30 17.54 8.43 3.08
CA ASP A 30 18.61 8.66 2.09
C ASP A 30 18.51 7.69 0.89
N LYS A 31 17.93 6.49 1.09
CA LYS A 31 17.73 5.47 0.05
C LYS A 31 16.42 5.66 -0.72
N ILE A 32 15.54 6.53 -0.25
CA ILE A 32 14.22 6.78 -0.84
C ILE A 32 14.36 7.87 -1.89
N PRO A 33 13.86 7.64 -3.14
CA PRO A 33 13.83 8.68 -4.16
C PRO A 33 13.13 9.94 -3.67
N GLU A 34 13.73 11.11 -3.93
CA GLU A 34 13.27 12.41 -3.43
C GLU A 34 11.77 12.65 -3.69
N ARG A 35 11.28 12.30 -4.87
CA ARG A 35 9.88 12.46 -5.30
C ARG A 35 8.85 11.75 -4.42
N VAL A 36 9.22 10.67 -3.72
CA VAL A 36 8.34 9.90 -2.84
C VAL A 36 8.72 9.97 -1.38
N ARG A 37 9.82 10.65 -1.07
CA ARG A 37 10.35 10.78 0.30
C ARG A 37 9.35 11.43 1.25
N GLY A 38 8.55 12.40 0.76
CA GLY A 38 7.53 13.07 1.54
C GLY A 38 6.47 12.12 2.14
N ILE A 39 6.18 11.00 1.50
CA ILE A 39 5.25 9.98 2.04
C ILE A 39 5.78 9.39 3.36
N TYR A 40 7.10 9.32 3.50
CA TYR A 40 7.81 8.72 4.64
C TYR A 40 8.38 9.76 5.60
N SER A 41 8.11 11.04 5.40
CA SER A 41 8.62 12.14 6.23
C SER A 41 7.52 12.66 7.16
N GLU A 42 7.88 12.89 8.42
CA GLU A 42 6.96 13.44 9.40
C GLU A 42 6.45 14.82 8.97
N GLY A 43 5.16 15.08 9.20
CA GLY A 43 4.53 16.37 8.92
C GLY A 43 4.30 16.69 7.44
N VAL A 44 4.62 15.78 6.51
CA VAL A 44 4.45 15.98 5.06
C VAL A 44 3.31 15.11 4.53
N SER A 45 3.18 13.88 5.00
CA SER A 45 2.11 12.97 4.56
C SER A 45 0.75 13.39 5.12
N PRO A 46 -0.30 13.48 4.28
CA PRO A 46 -1.66 13.72 4.75
C PRO A 46 -2.25 12.50 5.49
N ILE A 47 -1.54 11.39 5.52
CA ILE A 47 -1.95 10.13 6.13
C ILE A 47 -0.90 9.69 7.16
N GLU A 48 -1.35 9.46 8.36
CA GLU A 48 -0.59 8.70 9.36
C GLU A 48 -0.77 7.20 9.08
N THR A 49 0.33 6.48 9.06
CA THR A 49 0.37 5.04 8.75
C THR A 49 1.16 4.30 9.81
N ARG A 50 0.61 3.20 10.34
CA ARG A 50 1.29 2.31 11.31
C ARG A 50 1.21 0.86 10.81
N PRO A 51 2.32 0.26 10.37
CA PRO A 51 2.33 -1.14 9.96
C PRO A 51 1.94 -2.07 11.10
N ALA A 52 0.90 -2.90 10.89
CA ALA A 52 0.45 -3.93 11.82
C ALA A 52 1.06 -5.32 11.53
N THR A 53 1.76 -5.43 10.41
CA THR A 53 2.63 -6.57 10.08
C THR A 53 4.09 -6.11 10.06
N GLU A 54 5.02 -7.07 9.96
CA GLU A 54 6.43 -6.74 9.75
C GLU A 54 6.58 -5.75 8.59
N MET A 55 7.33 -4.65 8.83
CA MET A 55 7.60 -3.67 7.79
C MET A 55 8.50 -4.28 6.72
N VAL A 56 8.04 -4.23 5.48
CA VAL A 56 8.81 -4.67 4.31
C VAL A 56 9.41 -3.48 3.60
N LEU A 57 10.73 -3.46 3.48
CA LEU A 57 11.42 -2.41 2.72
C LEU A 57 11.18 -2.65 1.21
N PRO A 58 10.93 -1.60 0.41
CA PRO A 58 10.58 -1.74 -1.01
C PRO A 58 11.68 -2.38 -1.89
N TRP A 59 12.88 -2.55 -1.36
CA TRP A 59 14.03 -3.20 -2.02
C TRP A 59 14.41 -4.56 -1.41
N ASP A 60 13.71 -4.99 -0.34
CA ASP A 60 13.99 -6.26 0.35
C ASP A 60 13.32 -7.43 -0.39
N PRO A 61 14.11 -8.38 -0.94
CA PRO A 61 13.58 -9.50 -1.72
C PRO A 61 13.21 -10.72 -0.87
N THR A 62 13.16 -10.60 0.45
CA THR A 62 12.84 -11.75 1.32
C THR A 62 11.43 -12.23 1.03
N GLN A 63 11.30 -13.53 0.78
CA GLN A 63 10.00 -14.18 0.56
C GLN A 63 9.15 -14.15 1.82
N ARG A 64 7.86 -13.82 1.66
CA ARG A 64 6.89 -13.67 2.76
C ARG A 64 5.50 -14.17 2.34
N GLU A 65 4.65 -14.35 3.32
CA GLU A 65 3.22 -14.59 3.10
C GLU A 65 2.59 -13.40 2.35
N PRO A 66 1.64 -13.66 1.44
CA PRO A 66 1.00 -12.64 0.61
C PRO A 66 -0.05 -11.82 1.38
N THR A 67 0.29 -11.41 2.59
CA THR A 67 -0.62 -10.68 3.49
C THR A 67 0.09 -9.50 4.14
N LYS A 68 -0.61 -8.39 4.25
CA LYS A 68 -0.14 -7.16 4.89
C LYS A 68 -1.30 -6.47 5.60
N ALA A 69 -1.05 -5.88 6.74
CA ALA A 69 -2.01 -5.02 7.42
C ALA A 69 -1.34 -3.71 7.85
N VAL A 70 -2.04 -2.60 7.66
CA VAL A 70 -1.60 -1.27 8.10
C VAL A 70 -2.76 -0.48 8.66
N TRP A 71 -2.55 0.19 9.77
CA TRP A 71 -3.46 1.18 10.30
C TRP A 71 -3.21 2.51 9.59
N VAL A 72 -4.30 3.16 9.17
CA VAL A 72 -4.26 4.45 8.46
C VAL A 72 -5.26 5.43 9.06
N ARG A 73 -4.88 6.70 9.12
CA ARG A 73 -5.72 7.81 9.57
C ARG A 73 -5.28 9.10 8.86
N ALA A 74 -6.19 10.05 8.66
CA ALA A 74 -5.80 11.39 8.21
C ALA A 74 -4.95 12.07 9.31
N SER A 75 -3.87 12.73 8.89
CA SER A 75 -2.94 13.43 9.81
C SER A 75 -3.54 14.70 10.39
N GLU A 76 -4.55 15.27 9.74
CA GLU A 76 -5.19 16.53 10.12
C GLU A 76 -6.72 16.41 10.11
N ALA A 77 -7.39 17.37 10.76
CA ALA A 77 -8.84 17.48 10.74
C ALA A 77 -9.37 17.73 9.32
N MET A 78 -10.45 17.08 8.96
CA MET A 78 -11.06 17.14 7.64
C MET A 78 -12.47 17.76 7.68
N PRO A 79 -12.94 18.34 6.57
CA PRO A 79 -14.32 18.82 6.45
C PRO A 79 -15.34 17.74 6.76
N ASP A 80 -16.50 18.10 7.31
CA ASP A 80 -17.63 17.21 7.56
C ASP A 80 -18.42 16.91 6.29
N ASP A 81 -17.74 16.32 5.28
CA ASP A 81 -18.32 15.87 4.03
C ASP A 81 -17.82 14.44 3.75
N SER A 82 -18.70 13.44 3.77
CA SER A 82 -18.35 12.03 3.56
C SER A 82 -17.55 11.79 2.28
N ARG A 83 -17.84 12.55 1.22
CA ARG A 83 -17.14 12.45 -0.08
C ARG A 83 -15.66 12.83 0.03
N VAL A 84 -15.27 13.71 0.93
CA VAL A 84 -13.86 14.07 1.15
C VAL A 84 -13.13 12.90 1.81
N HIS A 85 -13.75 12.25 2.80
CA HIS A 85 -13.19 11.06 3.44
C HIS A 85 -13.10 9.87 2.49
N GLU A 86 -14.13 9.65 1.65
CA GLU A 86 -14.14 8.60 0.62
C GLU A 86 -13.02 8.80 -0.42
N ARG A 87 -12.79 10.05 -0.88
CA ARG A 87 -11.69 10.37 -1.81
C ARG A 87 -10.32 10.12 -1.19
N LEU A 88 -10.12 10.49 0.08
CA LEU A 88 -8.87 10.25 0.77
C LEU A 88 -8.64 8.73 0.96
N LEU A 89 -9.67 7.98 1.33
CA LEU A 89 -9.57 6.53 1.45
C LEU A 89 -9.31 5.87 0.09
N THR A 90 -9.90 6.37 -0.99
CA THR A 90 -9.63 5.88 -2.35
C THR A 90 -8.17 6.11 -2.74
N TYR A 91 -7.59 7.26 -2.40
CA TYR A 91 -6.17 7.52 -2.62
C TYR A 91 -5.26 6.55 -1.85
N VAL A 92 -5.60 6.25 -0.60
CA VAL A 92 -4.83 5.32 0.26
C VAL A 92 -5.00 3.86 -0.17
N SER A 93 -6.13 3.51 -0.78
CA SER A 93 -6.50 2.12 -1.04
C SER A 93 -5.58 1.38 -2.03
N ASP A 94 -4.83 2.12 -2.85
CA ASP A 94 -3.80 1.57 -3.74
C ASP A 94 -2.44 1.34 -3.04
N TRP A 95 -2.24 1.97 -1.86
CA TRP A 95 -0.95 1.94 -1.18
C TRP A 95 -0.60 0.53 -0.67
N GLY A 96 0.42 -0.05 -1.28
CA GLY A 96 0.95 -1.36 -0.87
C GLY A 96 0.04 -2.56 -1.20
N LEU A 97 -1.10 -2.35 -1.88
CA LEU A 97 -2.03 -3.43 -2.18
C LEU A 97 -1.40 -4.46 -3.11
N LEU A 98 -0.81 -4.03 -4.23
CA LEU A 98 -0.16 -4.93 -5.19
C LEU A 98 1.15 -5.53 -4.67
N GLU A 99 1.79 -4.92 -3.66
CA GLU A 99 2.99 -5.48 -3.03
C GLU A 99 2.75 -6.87 -2.45
N THR A 100 1.55 -7.15 -1.93
CA THR A 100 1.20 -8.45 -1.37
C THR A 100 1.35 -9.58 -2.39
N ALA A 101 1.11 -9.29 -3.68
CA ALA A 101 1.29 -10.25 -4.76
C ALA A 101 2.78 -10.50 -5.09
N ILE A 102 3.68 -9.59 -4.71
CA ILE A 102 5.13 -9.71 -4.92
C ILE A 102 5.78 -10.57 -3.82
N TYR A 103 5.28 -10.52 -2.61
CA TYR A 103 5.89 -11.13 -1.43
C TYR A 103 6.27 -12.61 -1.56
N PRO A 104 5.48 -13.50 -2.21
CA PRO A 104 5.87 -14.91 -2.38
C PRO A 104 6.99 -15.17 -3.39
N HIS A 105 7.45 -14.17 -4.13
CA HIS A 105 8.33 -14.38 -5.29
C HIS A 105 9.81 -14.07 -5.06
N ALA A 106 10.25 -13.87 -3.83
CA ALA A 106 11.64 -13.54 -3.48
C ALA A 106 12.21 -12.37 -4.32
N THR A 107 11.38 -11.36 -4.57
CA THR A 107 11.73 -10.12 -5.27
C THR A 107 11.14 -8.91 -4.54
N ALA A 108 11.41 -7.71 -4.99
CA ALA A 108 10.93 -6.49 -4.34
C ALA A 108 10.44 -5.47 -5.34
N LEU A 109 9.54 -4.58 -4.89
CA LEU A 109 8.87 -3.59 -5.73
C LEU A 109 9.86 -2.66 -6.47
N TRP A 110 10.94 -2.25 -5.79
CA TRP A 110 11.92 -1.29 -6.33
C TRP A 110 13.16 -1.97 -6.94
N ARG A 111 13.05 -3.24 -7.32
CA ARG A 111 14.10 -3.89 -8.10
C ARG A 111 14.07 -3.39 -9.54
N PRO A 112 15.23 -3.02 -10.14
CA PRO A 112 15.29 -2.52 -11.53
C PRO A 112 14.75 -3.49 -12.56
N GLU A 113 14.86 -4.78 -12.29
CA GLU A 113 14.34 -5.87 -13.13
C GLU A 113 12.82 -6.05 -13.03
N MET A 114 12.19 -5.52 -11.97
CA MET A 114 10.74 -5.63 -11.79
C MET A 114 10.00 -4.52 -12.54
N GLN A 115 9.04 -4.93 -13.35
CA GLN A 115 8.06 -4.05 -13.96
C GLN A 115 6.72 -4.27 -13.25
N VAL A 116 6.27 -3.27 -12.52
CA VAL A 116 5.01 -3.30 -11.77
C VAL A 116 4.15 -2.12 -12.19
N ALA A 117 2.87 -2.37 -12.47
CA ALA A 117 1.89 -1.32 -12.77
C ALA A 117 0.48 -1.82 -12.45
N SER A 118 -0.35 -1.00 -11.82
CA SER A 118 -1.77 -1.29 -11.65
C SER A 118 -2.47 -1.30 -13.00
N LEU A 119 -3.29 -2.32 -13.25
CA LEU A 119 -4.08 -2.49 -14.48
C LEU A 119 -5.55 -2.17 -14.23
N SER A 120 -6.06 -2.53 -13.06
CA SER A 120 -7.41 -2.21 -12.61
C SER A 120 -7.41 -1.96 -11.11
N HIS A 121 -8.34 -1.14 -10.64
CA HIS A 121 -8.60 -0.93 -9.22
C HIS A 121 -10.11 -0.72 -9.04
N SER A 122 -10.72 -1.53 -8.21
CA SER A 122 -12.13 -1.43 -7.84
C SER A 122 -12.26 -1.22 -6.36
N MET A 123 -13.17 -0.33 -5.95
CA MET A 123 -13.44 -0.05 -4.54
C MET A 123 -14.94 -0.02 -4.28
N TYR A 124 -15.35 -0.57 -3.15
CA TYR A 124 -16.73 -0.65 -2.69
C TYR A 124 -16.82 -0.07 -1.28
N PHE A 125 -17.71 0.91 -1.09
CA PHE A 125 -18.00 1.52 0.20
C PHE A 125 -19.21 0.83 0.83
N HIS A 126 -19.09 0.40 2.08
CA HIS A 126 -20.12 -0.37 2.78
C HIS A 126 -20.78 0.42 3.90
N HIS A 127 -20.00 1.26 4.58
CA HIS A 127 -20.48 2.07 5.71
C HIS A 127 -19.80 3.43 5.72
N SER A 128 -20.45 4.42 6.32
CA SER A 128 -19.83 5.72 6.58
C SER A 128 -18.71 5.63 7.59
N PHE A 129 -17.69 6.47 7.42
CA PHE A 129 -16.50 6.57 8.26
C PHE A 129 -15.95 7.99 8.24
N ARG A 130 -15.04 8.28 9.19
CA ARG A 130 -14.32 9.55 9.29
C ARG A 130 -12.83 9.28 9.39
N MET A 131 -12.06 9.62 8.33
CA MET A 131 -10.61 9.40 8.29
C MET A 131 -9.82 10.20 9.34
N ASP A 132 -10.37 11.32 9.81
CA ASP A 132 -9.74 12.21 10.80
C ASP A 132 -10.09 11.89 12.26
N GLN A 133 -11.13 11.08 12.49
CA GLN A 133 -11.64 10.79 13.84
C GLN A 133 -11.43 9.36 14.28
N GLN A 134 -11.08 8.46 13.37
CA GLN A 134 -10.91 7.04 13.66
C GLN A 134 -9.79 6.44 12.81
N TRP A 135 -9.16 5.41 13.35
CA TRP A 135 -8.24 4.56 12.60
C TRP A 135 -9.01 3.56 11.75
N LEU A 136 -8.47 3.27 10.57
CA LEU A 136 -8.92 2.18 9.71
C LEU A 136 -7.77 1.20 9.49
N CYS A 137 -8.00 -0.08 9.72
CA CYS A 137 -7.05 -1.14 9.40
C CYS A 137 -7.25 -1.57 7.94
N HIS A 138 -6.29 -1.32 7.09
CA HIS A 138 -6.24 -1.84 5.73
C HIS A 138 -5.57 -3.21 5.75
N VAL A 139 -6.38 -4.25 5.68
CA VAL A 139 -5.93 -5.64 5.58
C VAL A 139 -5.90 -6.04 4.12
N MET A 140 -4.74 -6.45 3.63
CA MET A 140 -4.47 -6.75 2.22
C MET A 140 -3.97 -8.18 2.07
N HIS A 141 -4.38 -8.86 1.02
CA HIS A 141 -3.84 -10.17 0.68
C HIS A 141 -3.89 -10.43 -0.83
N SER A 142 -3.00 -11.27 -1.31
CA SER A 142 -2.99 -11.72 -2.70
C SER A 142 -3.28 -13.21 -2.77
N PRO A 143 -4.44 -13.61 -3.31
CA PRO A 143 -4.77 -15.02 -3.45
C PRO A 143 -4.06 -15.71 -4.62
N VAL A 144 -3.56 -14.95 -5.61
CA VAL A 144 -2.98 -15.51 -6.82
C VAL A 144 -2.08 -14.54 -7.57
N SER A 145 -1.00 -15.08 -8.15
CA SER A 145 -0.17 -14.43 -9.17
C SER A 145 0.03 -15.40 -10.32
N SER A 146 -0.25 -14.99 -11.55
CA SER A 146 -0.15 -15.84 -12.73
C SER A 146 -0.01 -15.02 -14.02
N GLY A 147 0.69 -15.56 -15.03
CA GLY A 147 0.79 -14.92 -16.35
C GLY A 147 1.43 -13.53 -16.34
N GLY A 148 2.34 -13.26 -15.39
CA GLY A 148 2.97 -11.95 -15.22
C GLY A 148 2.04 -10.89 -14.64
N ARG A 149 0.99 -11.30 -13.92
CA ARG A 149 0.06 -10.45 -13.19
C ARG A 149 -0.13 -10.95 -11.77
N GLY A 150 -0.38 -10.01 -10.85
CA GLY A 150 -0.81 -10.26 -9.48
C GLY A 150 -2.23 -9.76 -9.27
N TYR A 151 -3.00 -10.47 -8.48
CA TYR A 151 -4.32 -10.06 -8.03
C TYR A 151 -4.29 -9.88 -6.52
N ALA A 152 -4.77 -8.75 -6.03
CA ALA A 152 -4.79 -8.42 -4.61
C ALA A 152 -6.16 -7.91 -4.18
N LEU A 153 -6.51 -8.23 -2.94
CA LEU A 153 -7.75 -7.82 -2.28
C LEU A 153 -7.40 -7.03 -1.02
N GLY A 154 -8.20 -6.01 -0.72
CA GLY A 154 -8.05 -5.19 0.47
C GLY A 154 -9.39 -4.98 1.18
N GLU A 155 -9.33 -4.89 2.49
CA GLU A 155 -10.48 -4.64 3.36
C GLU A 155 -10.11 -3.54 4.36
N PHE A 156 -10.99 -2.53 4.54
CA PHE A 156 -10.81 -1.47 5.52
C PHE A 156 -11.76 -1.68 6.69
N TRP A 157 -11.19 -1.83 7.87
CA TRP A 157 -11.89 -2.15 9.11
C TRP A 157 -11.70 -1.05 10.15
N THR A 158 -12.76 -0.70 10.85
CA THR A 158 -12.66 0.12 12.07
C THR A 158 -12.09 -0.69 13.22
N GLU A 159 -11.61 -0.03 14.29
CA GLU A 159 -11.11 -0.68 15.50
C GLU A 159 -12.16 -1.56 16.20
N ASP A 160 -13.43 -1.21 16.09
CA ASP A 160 -14.55 -1.98 16.60
C ASP A 160 -15.03 -3.12 15.67
N GLY A 161 -14.25 -3.39 14.59
CA GLY A 161 -14.48 -4.53 13.71
C GLY A 161 -15.57 -4.35 12.65
N LYS A 162 -15.89 -3.11 12.26
CA LYS A 162 -16.83 -2.82 11.19
C LYS A 162 -16.10 -2.68 9.84
N LEU A 163 -16.52 -3.45 8.83
CA LEU A 163 -16.02 -3.33 7.47
C LEU A 163 -16.60 -2.08 6.80
N VAL A 164 -15.77 -1.09 6.49
CA VAL A 164 -16.22 0.17 5.88
C VAL A 164 -16.02 0.22 4.37
N ALA A 165 -14.98 -0.44 3.86
CA ALA A 165 -14.74 -0.52 2.41
C ALA A 165 -13.96 -1.80 2.06
N SER A 166 -14.05 -2.22 0.79
CA SER A 166 -13.22 -3.29 0.23
C SER A 166 -12.71 -2.93 -1.15
N THR A 167 -11.57 -3.50 -1.53
CA THR A 167 -10.88 -3.24 -2.80
C THR A 167 -10.48 -4.53 -3.49
N ALA A 168 -10.36 -4.46 -4.81
CA ALA A 168 -9.80 -5.50 -5.64
C ALA A 168 -8.93 -4.88 -6.74
N GLN A 169 -7.73 -5.40 -6.96
CA GLN A 169 -6.76 -4.85 -7.90
C GLN A 169 -6.06 -5.95 -8.67
N GLU A 170 -6.00 -5.81 -9.99
CA GLU A 170 -5.07 -6.57 -10.82
C GLU A 170 -3.91 -5.65 -11.22
N GLY A 171 -2.69 -6.16 -11.17
CA GLY A 171 -1.50 -5.43 -11.60
C GLY A 171 -0.55 -6.28 -12.41
N LEU A 172 0.16 -5.62 -13.33
CA LEU A 172 1.29 -6.19 -14.04
C LEU A 172 2.42 -6.46 -13.04
N MET A 173 3.01 -7.65 -13.11
CA MET A 173 4.17 -8.07 -12.34
C MET A 173 5.09 -8.89 -13.25
N ARG A 174 6.06 -8.26 -13.87
CA ARG A 174 6.99 -8.94 -14.78
C ARG A 174 8.43 -8.74 -14.35
N GLN A 175 9.17 -9.83 -14.28
CA GLN A 175 10.61 -9.78 -14.18
C GLN A 175 11.20 -9.69 -15.59
N ARG A 176 11.94 -8.64 -15.88
CA ARG A 176 12.67 -8.50 -17.13
C ARG A 176 13.91 -9.39 -17.07
N ALA A 177 14.21 -10.10 -18.15
CA ALA A 177 15.51 -10.77 -18.28
C ALA A 177 16.63 -9.72 -18.15
N SER A 178 17.63 -9.99 -17.33
CA SER A 178 18.79 -9.11 -17.13
C SER A 178 19.71 -9.14 -18.34
N ASN A 179 19.29 -8.53 -19.46
CA ASN A 179 20.22 -8.17 -20.51
C ASN A 179 20.94 -6.90 -20.07
N ALA A 180 22.24 -6.97 -19.92
CA ALA A 180 23.09 -5.86 -19.48
C ALA A 180 22.93 -4.55 -20.31
N LYS A 181 22.28 -4.62 -21.47
CA LYS A 181 21.94 -3.48 -22.33
C LYS A 181 20.67 -2.75 -21.90
N ASP A 182 19.74 -3.42 -21.18
CA ASP A 182 18.45 -2.82 -20.77
C ASP A 182 18.49 -2.10 -19.42
N ALA A 183 19.47 -2.36 -18.58
CA ALA A 183 19.66 -1.65 -17.30
C ALA A 183 19.84 -0.14 -17.53
N GLY A 184 20.53 0.25 -18.59
CA GLY A 184 20.68 1.65 -19.01
C GLY A 184 19.38 2.29 -19.52
N THR A 185 18.53 1.50 -20.18
CA THR A 185 17.26 1.96 -20.76
C THR A 185 16.19 2.14 -19.68
N THR A 186 16.15 1.26 -18.68
CA THR A 186 15.20 1.36 -17.57
C THR A 186 15.48 2.58 -16.68
N ALA A 187 16.76 2.85 -16.40
CA ALA A 187 17.16 4.07 -15.67
C ALA A 187 16.84 5.33 -16.50
N LYS A 188 17.02 5.27 -17.83
CA LYS A 188 16.68 6.36 -18.76
C LYS A 188 15.16 6.57 -18.88
N THR A 189 14.36 5.50 -18.90
CA THR A 189 12.89 5.56 -18.96
C THR A 189 12.32 6.11 -17.65
N LEU A 190 12.83 5.69 -16.49
CA LEU A 190 12.48 6.29 -15.20
C LEU A 190 12.87 7.77 -15.13
N LYS A 191 14.06 8.11 -15.64
CA LYS A 191 14.53 9.50 -15.68
C LYS A 191 13.66 10.36 -16.61
N ASN A 192 13.30 9.88 -17.80
CA ASN A 192 12.41 10.58 -18.73
C ASN A 192 10.98 10.74 -18.19
N TRP A 193 10.49 9.76 -17.46
CA TRP A 193 9.17 9.83 -16.81
C TRP A 193 9.15 10.84 -15.66
N VAL A 194 10.27 10.99 -14.96
CA VAL A 194 10.48 11.98 -13.88
C VAL A 194 10.65 13.41 -14.40
N GLU A 195 11.25 13.56 -15.59
CA GLU A 195 11.56 14.88 -16.20
C GLU A 195 10.43 15.39 -17.10
N GLY A 196 9.24 14.75 -17.11
CA GLY A 196 8.06 15.25 -17.83
C GLY A 196 8.18 15.14 -19.36
N GLY A 197 8.98 14.24 -19.87
CA GLY A 197 9.06 13.95 -21.31
C GLY A 197 7.75 13.34 -21.82
N THR A 198 7.05 14.06 -22.70
CA THR A 198 5.92 13.62 -23.52
C THR A 198 6.29 12.46 -24.42
#